data_eb1fccb0ddf6030cdaa7d8852a4c3060
#
_entry.id   eb1fccb0ddf6030cdaa7d8852a4c3060
#
_cell.length_a   1.000
_cell.length_b   1.000
_cell.length_c   1.000
_cell.angle_alpha   90.00
_cell.angle_beta   90.00
_cell.angle_gamma   90.00
#
_symmetry.space_group_name_H-M   'P 1'
#
loop_
_entity.id
_entity.type
_entity.pdbx_description
1 polymer ?
#
loop_
_entity_poly.entity_id
_entity_poly.type
_entity_poly.pdbx_seq_one_letter_code
_entity_poly.pdbx_strand_id
1 'polypeptide(L)'
;MTLPLCVTLLAALIGNVLGYTVLKDVCAGLYYASYSLPTYETIWNVNAFVETTVIPFLLMLVVNYLVLRRSLSLSPIQFLRRDLKRKQKKKAVRLPDFSFFSRFRLRIIFQNMGNYGILLIGLLFANLLLLFGLALPAVLDNFQEEVTHNMIADYQYILKAPVETAQETAEIYATRSLETVGGKYAEDTIQVYGVQTDSAYVPLDFTEEGVYVSNGYWDKFHLSKGDTITVKEKYEDTRYEYTVLGSYDYPAAMAIFMKLEDYRDSFDYGEDYYNGYFTNTELTDIDEAYIYGTVTEEDLTKLSRQLDVSMGSMMYLVQGFAVVLFLALMYLLSKIVIEKNSTSISMTKILGYTNGEIGRLYIVSTSIAVAGCIAISIPVGYYVLGVIFREMILQKMSGWIVYQVPPVIFVEMAVAGMLSYGVVAVLLYRKIQKVPMSEALKNVE
;
A
#
# COMPACT_ATOMS: atom_id res chain seq x y z
N MET A 1 -29.80 13.86 -18.29
CA MET A 1 -29.42 12.43 -18.28
C MET A 1 -28.38 12.08 -19.33
N THR A 2 -28.57 12.51 -20.58
CA THR A 2 -27.71 12.09 -21.70
C THR A 2 -26.23 12.44 -21.58
N LEU A 3 -25.91 13.69 -21.21
CA LEU A 3 -24.52 14.15 -21.17
C LEU A 3 -23.58 13.32 -20.27
N PRO A 4 -23.89 13.04 -18.97
CA PRO A 4 -23.04 12.21 -18.13
C PRO A 4 -22.88 10.77 -18.67
N LEU A 5 -23.95 10.19 -19.24
CA LEU A 5 -23.91 8.84 -19.83
C LEU A 5 -23.02 8.80 -21.08
N CYS A 6 -23.14 9.80 -21.97
CA CYS A 6 -22.25 9.93 -23.12
C CYS A 6 -20.77 10.08 -22.72
N VAL A 7 -20.50 10.92 -21.71
CA VAL A 7 -19.12 11.11 -21.21
C VAL A 7 -18.59 9.79 -20.62
N THR A 8 -19.42 9.06 -19.85
CA THR A 8 -19.00 7.77 -19.28
C THR A 8 -18.71 6.74 -20.38
N LEU A 9 -19.54 6.68 -21.41
CA LEU A 9 -19.33 5.78 -22.54
C LEU A 9 -18.04 6.11 -23.30
N LEU A 10 -17.81 7.39 -23.60
CA LEU A 10 -16.57 7.84 -24.25
C LEU A 10 -15.35 7.54 -23.39
N ALA A 11 -15.42 7.80 -22.07
CA ALA A 11 -14.34 7.51 -21.16
C ALA A 11 -14.03 5.99 -21.08
N ALA A 12 -15.07 5.14 -21.08
CA ALA A 12 -14.91 3.70 -21.09
C ALA A 12 -14.26 3.20 -22.41
N LEU A 13 -14.67 3.76 -23.56
CA LEU A 13 -14.06 3.42 -24.85
C LEU A 13 -12.58 3.85 -24.92
N ILE A 14 -12.28 5.08 -24.49
CA ILE A 14 -10.88 5.57 -24.42
C ILE A 14 -10.06 4.71 -23.44
N GLY A 15 -10.62 4.37 -22.27
CA GLY A 15 -9.97 3.51 -21.29
C GLY A 15 -9.66 2.11 -21.86
N ASN A 16 -10.59 1.51 -22.59
CA ASN A 16 -10.36 0.22 -23.26
C ASN A 16 -9.26 0.31 -24.34
N VAL A 17 -9.29 1.36 -25.17
CA VAL A 17 -8.23 1.56 -26.17
C VAL A 17 -6.86 1.70 -25.49
N LEU A 18 -6.74 2.52 -24.46
CA LEU A 18 -5.50 2.67 -23.69
C LEU A 18 -5.08 1.37 -23.02
N GLY A 19 -6.04 0.59 -22.48
CA GLY A 19 -5.80 -0.72 -21.90
C GLY A 19 -5.17 -1.69 -22.88
N TYR A 20 -5.74 -1.80 -24.08
CA TYR A 20 -5.25 -2.71 -25.12
C TYR A 20 -4.05 -2.20 -25.94
N THR A 21 -3.66 -0.94 -25.81
CA THR A 21 -2.49 -0.39 -26.53
C THR A 21 -1.29 -0.13 -25.63
N VAL A 22 -1.46 0.66 -24.58
CA VAL A 22 -0.38 1.14 -23.73
C VAL A 22 -0.22 0.30 -22.47
N LEU A 23 -1.34 0.09 -21.73
CA LEU A 23 -1.27 -0.55 -20.43
C LEU A 23 -0.98 -2.04 -20.51
N LYS A 24 -1.34 -2.70 -21.61
CA LYS A 24 -1.00 -4.12 -21.83
C LYS A 24 0.49 -4.37 -21.79
N ASP A 25 1.28 -3.48 -22.41
CA ASP A 25 2.73 -3.64 -22.49
C ASP A 25 3.37 -3.45 -21.11
N VAL A 26 2.85 -2.54 -20.31
CA VAL A 26 3.26 -2.36 -18.91
C VAL A 26 2.94 -3.62 -18.08
N CYS A 27 1.72 -4.17 -18.22
CA CYS A 27 1.35 -5.41 -17.51
C CYS A 27 2.15 -6.62 -18.00
N ALA A 28 2.41 -6.72 -19.31
CA ALA A 28 3.26 -7.78 -19.87
C ALA A 28 4.69 -7.68 -19.34
N GLY A 29 5.21 -6.47 -19.15
CA GLY A 29 6.53 -6.22 -18.58
C GLY A 29 6.74 -6.86 -17.21
N LEU A 30 5.68 -6.96 -16.37
CA LEU A 30 5.74 -7.66 -15.09
C LEU A 30 6.16 -9.13 -15.23
N TYR A 31 5.60 -9.81 -16.23
CA TYR A 31 5.87 -11.22 -16.47
C TYR A 31 7.18 -11.44 -17.21
N TYR A 32 7.49 -10.58 -18.19
CA TYR A 32 8.75 -10.67 -18.97
C TYR A 32 9.99 -10.30 -18.16
N ALA A 33 9.85 -9.47 -17.13
CA ALA A 33 10.94 -9.18 -16.19
C ALA A 33 11.29 -10.37 -15.28
N SER A 34 10.30 -11.26 -15.03
CA SER A 34 10.44 -12.38 -14.09
C SER A 34 10.62 -13.74 -14.78
N TYR A 35 10.16 -13.88 -16.02
CA TYR A 35 10.11 -15.16 -16.72
C TYR A 35 10.59 -15.02 -18.16
N SER A 36 11.33 -16.02 -18.64
CA SER A 36 11.69 -16.16 -20.07
C SER A 36 10.47 -16.70 -20.82
N LEU A 37 9.57 -15.82 -21.22
CA LEU A 37 8.36 -16.18 -21.94
C LEU A 37 8.52 -15.92 -23.44
N PRO A 38 7.83 -16.69 -24.31
CA PRO A 38 7.74 -16.37 -25.73
C PRO A 38 7.00 -15.04 -25.94
N THR A 39 7.19 -14.41 -27.10
CA THR A 39 6.47 -13.17 -27.46
C THR A 39 4.97 -13.37 -27.38
N TYR A 40 4.28 -12.49 -26.61
CA TYR A 40 2.82 -12.60 -26.44
C TYR A 40 2.07 -12.03 -27.64
N GLU A 41 0.94 -12.65 -27.96
CA GLU A 41 -0.01 -12.12 -28.90
C GLU A 41 -1.19 -11.46 -28.17
N THR A 42 -1.57 -10.28 -28.66
CA THR A 42 -2.70 -9.55 -28.06
C THR A 42 -4.01 -10.19 -28.46
N ILE A 43 -4.66 -10.88 -27.54
CA ILE A 43 -6.00 -11.46 -27.74
C ILE A 43 -7.03 -10.46 -27.23
N TRP A 44 -8.00 -10.10 -28.09
CA TRP A 44 -9.09 -9.25 -27.70
C TRP A 44 -10.11 -10.04 -26.87
N ASN A 45 -10.24 -9.70 -25.58
CA ASN A 45 -11.21 -10.34 -24.70
C ASN A 45 -12.53 -9.55 -24.70
N VAL A 46 -13.55 -10.11 -25.36
CA VAL A 46 -14.87 -9.48 -25.46
C VAL A 46 -15.55 -9.33 -24.10
N ASN A 47 -15.40 -10.31 -23.20
CA ASN A 47 -15.99 -10.24 -21.87
C ASN A 47 -15.37 -9.09 -21.05
N ALA A 48 -14.06 -8.96 -21.03
CA ALA A 48 -13.38 -7.86 -20.36
C ALA A 48 -13.82 -6.49 -20.93
N PHE A 49 -13.94 -6.37 -22.26
CA PHE A 49 -14.43 -5.15 -22.90
C PHE A 49 -15.89 -4.82 -22.50
N VAL A 50 -16.76 -5.82 -22.47
CA VAL A 50 -18.16 -5.65 -22.06
C VAL A 50 -18.24 -5.24 -20.58
N GLU A 51 -17.54 -5.93 -19.70
CA GLU A 51 -17.54 -5.62 -18.27
C GLU A 51 -17.01 -4.21 -18.00
N THR A 52 -15.89 -3.82 -18.58
CA THR A 52 -15.27 -2.50 -18.38
C THR A 52 -16.07 -1.35 -19.01
N THR A 53 -16.98 -1.65 -19.94
CA THR A 53 -17.87 -0.66 -20.57
C THR A 53 -19.25 -0.63 -19.91
N VAL A 54 -19.86 -1.79 -19.73
CA VAL A 54 -21.25 -1.91 -19.24
C VAL A 54 -21.37 -1.62 -17.75
N ILE A 55 -20.42 -2.10 -16.92
CA ILE A 55 -20.49 -1.87 -15.47
C ILE A 55 -20.41 -0.38 -15.12
N PRO A 56 -19.43 0.42 -15.60
CA PRO A 56 -19.40 1.87 -15.35
C PRO A 56 -20.63 2.60 -15.91
N PHE A 57 -21.12 2.18 -17.07
CA PHE A 57 -22.32 2.76 -17.68
C PHE A 57 -23.56 2.53 -16.83
N LEU A 58 -23.81 1.29 -16.39
CA LEU A 58 -24.93 0.94 -15.52
C LEU A 58 -24.84 1.66 -14.17
N LEU A 59 -23.64 1.69 -13.56
CA LEU A 59 -23.42 2.39 -12.32
C LEU A 59 -23.76 3.88 -12.47
N MET A 60 -23.31 4.53 -13.54
CA MET A 60 -23.61 5.92 -13.81
C MET A 60 -25.10 6.16 -14.10
N LEU A 61 -25.77 5.21 -14.78
CA LEU A 61 -27.20 5.25 -15.01
C LEU A 61 -27.98 5.19 -13.70
N VAL A 62 -27.63 4.27 -12.79
CA VAL A 62 -28.25 4.16 -11.46
C VAL A 62 -28.05 5.44 -10.65
N VAL A 63 -26.81 5.96 -10.59
CA VAL A 63 -26.50 7.20 -9.87
C VAL A 63 -27.32 8.38 -10.44
N ASN A 64 -27.34 8.54 -11.76
CA ASN A 64 -28.14 9.58 -12.41
C ASN A 64 -29.63 9.43 -12.13
N TYR A 65 -30.15 8.21 -12.17
CA TYR A 65 -31.55 7.95 -11.86
C TYR A 65 -31.90 8.35 -10.42
N LEU A 66 -31.08 7.94 -9.44
CA LEU A 66 -31.30 8.27 -8.03
C LEU A 66 -31.24 9.79 -7.79
N VAL A 67 -30.26 10.48 -8.39
CA VAL A 67 -30.10 11.94 -8.26
C VAL A 67 -31.30 12.66 -8.90
N LEU A 68 -31.72 12.25 -10.07
CA LEU A 68 -32.89 12.84 -10.78
C LEU A 68 -34.20 12.58 -10.05
N ARG A 69 -34.45 11.36 -9.59
CA ARG A 69 -35.62 11.01 -8.80
C ARG A 69 -35.75 11.93 -7.59
N ARG A 70 -34.62 12.17 -6.89
CA ARG A 70 -34.56 13.08 -5.73
C ARG A 70 -34.74 14.54 -6.13
N SER A 71 -34.26 14.97 -7.30
CA SER A 71 -34.42 16.35 -7.80
C SER A 71 -35.78 16.63 -8.37
N LEU A 72 -36.41 15.64 -9.04
CA LEU A 72 -37.71 15.76 -9.64
C LEU A 72 -38.88 15.54 -8.64
N SER A 73 -38.62 15.09 -7.43
CA SER A 73 -39.61 14.98 -6.35
C SER A 73 -40.03 16.35 -5.77
N LEU A 74 -39.44 17.45 -6.27
CA LEU A 74 -39.80 18.82 -5.88
C LEU A 74 -41.08 19.25 -6.60
N SER A 75 -41.96 20.04 -5.93
CA SER A 75 -43.17 20.55 -6.52
C SER A 75 -42.84 21.53 -7.68
N PRO A 76 -43.69 21.61 -8.74
CA PRO A 76 -43.48 22.53 -9.88
C PRO A 76 -43.30 23.99 -9.43
N ILE A 77 -43.97 24.42 -8.38
CA ILE A 77 -43.90 25.78 -7.83
C ILE A 77 -42.50 26.05 -7.19
N GLN A 78 -41.93 25.04 -6.52
CA GLN A 78 -40.57 25.15 -5.95
C GLN A 78 -39.51 25.17 -7.05
N PHE A 79 -39.77 24.47 -8.19
CA PHE A 79 -38.89 24.48 -9.34
C PHE A 79 -38.91 25.84 -10.05
N LEU A 80 -40.09 26.42 -10.26
CA LEU A 80 -40.26 27.74 -10.88
C LEU A 80 -39.69 28.89 -10.05
N ARG A 81 -39.82 28.79 -8.71
CA ARG A 81 -39.26 29.79 -7.77
C ARG A 81 -37.77 29.61 -7.53
N ARG A 82 -37.07 28.65 -8.20
CA ARG A 82 -35.68 28.27 -7.94
C ARG A 82 -35.39 27.93 -6.49
N ASP A 83 -36.40 27.68 -5.66
CA ASP A 83 -36.26 27.21 -4.27
C ASP A 83 -35.88 25.72 -4.25
N LEU A 84 -34.80 25.36 -4.98
CA LEU A 84 -34.28 24.01 -5.16
C LEU A 84 -33.71 23.42 -3.86
N LYS A 85 -33.64 24.21 -2.80
CA LYS A 85 -33.22 23.73 -1.47
C LYS A 85 -34.18 24.25 -0.41
N ARG A 86 -34.80 23.30 0.31
CA ARG A 86 -35.41 23.59 1.61
C ARG A 86 -34.39 24.41 2.40
N LYS A 87 -34.68 25.67 2.70
CA LYS A 87 -33.86 26.52 3.59
C LYS A 87 -33.81 25.83 4.96
N GLN A 88 -32.94 24.85 5.13
CA GLN A 88 -32.53 24.45 6.46
C GLN A 88 -31.90 25.71 7.07
N LYS A 89 -32.53 26.28 8.08
CA LYS A 89 -31.93 27.29 8.94
C LYS A 89 -30.68 26.67 9.53
N LYS A 90 -29.54 26.84 8.85
CA LYS A 90 -28.25 26.43 9.42
C LYS A 90 -28.08 27.28 10.66
N LYS A 91 -28.07 26.66 11.83
CA LYS A 91 -27.73 27.34 13.08
C LYS A 91 -26.42 28.10 12.87
N ALA A 92 -26.43 29.41 13.12
CA ALA A 92 -25.22 30.21 13.03
C ALA A 92 -24.21 29.67 14.05
N VAL A 93 -23.07 29.19 13.58
CA VAL A 93 -21.98 28.73 14.45
C VAL A 93 -21.42 30.00 15.13
N ARG A 94 -21.53 30.09 16.45
CA ARG A 94 -20.85 31.13 17.22
C ARG A 94 -19.35 30.81 17.18
N LEU A 95 -18.60 31.69 16.52
CA LEU A 95 -17.15 31.62 16.45
C LEU A 95 -16.55 32.50 17.56
N PRO A 96 -15.40 32.11 18.14
CA PRO A 96 -14.64 32.95 19.07
C PRO A 96 -14.25 34.30 18.47
N ASP A 97 -13.83 35.24 19.33
CA ASP A 97 -13.45 36.61 18.92
C ASP A 97 -12.07 36.65 18.25
N PHE A 98 -11.98 36.02 17.07
CA PHE A 98 -10.84 36.12 16.17
C PHE A 98 -10.95 37.36 15.28
N SER A 99 -9.84 37.72 14.60
CA SER A 99 -9.83 38.74 13.59
C SER A 99 -10.88 38.48 12.49
N PHE A 100 -11.38 39.54 11.86
CA PHE A 100 -12.41 39.45 10.81
C PHE A 100 -12.06 38.42 9.72
N PHE A 101 -10.80 38.43 9.22
CA PHE A 101 -10.37 37.50 8.19
C PHE A 101 -10.36 36.06 8.64
N SER A 102 -9.98 35.78 9.89
CA SER A 102 -9.98 34.42 10.46
C SER A 102 -11.40 33.89 10.65
N ARG A 103 -12.30 34.72 11.18
CA ARG A 103 -13.74 34.37 11.31
C ARG A 103 -14.37 34.09 9.95
N PHE A 104 -14.06 34.91 8.95
CA PHE A 104 -14.58 34.74 7.60
C PHE A 104 -14.10 33.42 6.96
N ARG A 105 -12.81 33.08 7.09
CA ARG A 105 -12.23 31.83 6.60
C ARG A 105 -12.87 30.60 7.26
N LEU A 106 -12.99 30.61 8.60
CA LEU A 106 -13.65 29.53 9.33
C LEU A 106 -15.11 29.37 8.90
N ARG A 107 -15.82 30.50 8.69
CA ARG A 107 -17.20 30.44 8.19
C ARG A 107 -17.30 29.78 6.81
N ILE A 108 -16.39 30.10 5.88
CA ILE A 108 -16.33 29.45 4.56
C ILE A 108 -16.12 27.93 4.73
N ILE A 109 -15.20 27.52 5.60
CA ILE A 109 -14.92 26.11 5.85
C ILE A 109 -16.18 25.41 6.39
N PHE A 110 -16.78 25.93 7.46
CA PHE A 110 -17.97 25.32 8.08
C PHE A 110 -19.19 25.29 7.15
N GLN A 111 -19.37 26.31 6.31
CA GLN A 111 -20.46 26.33 5.33
C GLN A 111 -20.29 25.27 4.22
N ASN A 112 -19.05 24.86 3.96
CA ASN A 112 -18.71 23.89 2.92
C ASN A 112 -18.26 22.52 3.45
N MET A 113 -18.46 22.21 4.73
CA MET A 113 -18.04 20.95 5.37
C MET A 113 -18.44 19.70 4.56
N GLY A 114 -19.66 19.67 4.01
CA GLY A 114 -20.11 18.54 3.19
C GLY A 114 -19.27 18.34 1.92
N ASN A 115 -18.82 19.44 1.29
CA ASN A 115 -17.94 19.37 0.12
C ASN A 115 -16.54 18.92 0.52
N TYR A 116 -16.03 19.41 1.66
CA TYR A 116 -14.74 18.99 2.20
C TYR A 116 -14.75 17.53 2.69
N GLY A 117 -15.90 17.02 3.17
CA GLY A 117 -16.05 15.59 3.47
C GLY A 117 -15.91 14.71 2.21
N ILE A 118 -16.51 15.12 1.09
CA ILE A 118 -16.33 14.43 -0.19
C ILE A 118 -14.86 14.53 -0.67
N LEU A 119 -14.23 15.71 -0.48
CA LEU A 119 -12.81 15.90 -0.77
C LEU A 119 -11.95 14.94 0.05
N LEU A 120 -12.19 14.83 1.36
CA LEU A 120 -11.45 13.94 2.23
C LEU A 120 -11.50 12.49 1.75
N ILE A 121 -12.70 11.99 1.39
CA ILE A 121 -12.86 10.63 0.86
C ILE A 121 -12.09 10.47 -0.46
N GLY A 122 -12.21 11.44 -1.38
CA GLY A 122 -11.49 11.40 -2.65
C GLY A 122 -9.97 11.44 -2.46
N LEU A 123 -9.47 12.32 -1.57
CA LEU A 123 -8.05 12.40 -1.24
C LEU A 123 -7.55 11.15 -0.52
N LEU A 124 -8.39 10.51 0.30
CA LEU A 124 -8.05 9.22 0.92
C LEU A 124 -7.75 8.16 -0.15
N PHE A 125 -8.61 8.03 -1.17
CA PHE A 125 -8.38 7.12 -2.27
C PHE A 125 -7.12 7.46 -3.08
N ALA A 126 -6.91 8.73 -3.39
CA ALA A 126 -5.72 9.15 -4.11
C ALA A 126 -4.44 8.92 -3.28
N ASN A 127 -4.49 9.18 -1.97
CA ASN A 127 -3.38 8.88 -1.05
C ASN A 127 -3.13 7.38 -0.88
N LEU A 128 -4.17 6.54 -0.87
CA LEU A 128 -4.01 5.09 -0.84
C LEU A 128 -3.27 4.58 -2.08
N LEU A 129 -3.62 5.08 -3.27
CA LEU A 129 -2.93 4.71 -4.50
C LEU A 129 -1.48 5.23 -4.52
N LEU A 130 -1.26 6.47 -4.08
CA LEU A 130 0.08 7.06 -4.00
C LEU A 130 0.94 6.32 -2.98
N LEU A 131 0.38 6.02 -1.81
CA LEU A 131 1.08 5.24 -0.78
C LEU A 131 1.41 3.84 -1.26
N PHE A 132 0.49 3.16 -1.93
CA PHE A 132 0.75 1.84 -2.51
C PHE A 132 1.91 1.88 -3.51
N GLY A 133 1.91 2.89 -4.40
CA GLY A 133 2.96 3.06 -5.40
C GLY A 133 4.34 3.43 -4.81
N LEU A 134 4.38 4.11 -3.66
CA LEU A 134 5.63 4.50 -2.99
C LEU A 134 6.08 3.48 -1.95
N ALA A 135 5.13 2.86 -1.24
CA ALA A 135 5.45 1.98 -0.12
C ALA A 135 5.99 0.61 -0.55
N LEU A 136 5.49 0.06 -1.66
CA LEU A 136 5.88 -1.30 -2.06
C LEU A 136 7.38 -1.40 -2.37
N PRO A 137 7.99 -0.53 -3.22
CA PRO A 137 9.44 -0.55 -3.41
C PRO A 137 10.20 -0.37 -2.10
N ALA A 138 9.80 0.60 -1.28
CA ALA A 138 10.47 0.87 -0.01
C ALA A 138 10.38 -0.28 1.00
N VAL A 139 9.28 -1.02 1.03
CA VAL A 139 9.14 -2.23 1.86
C VAL A 139 10.07 -3.34 1.37
N LEU A 140 10.22 -3.49 0.04
CA LEU A 140 11.14 -4.47 -0.54
C LEU A 140 12.61 -4.09 -0.30
N ASP A 141 12.96 -2.80 -0.41
CA ASP A 141 14.30 -2.30 -0.10
C ASP A 141 14.66 -2.52 1.38
N ASN A 142 13.75 -2.16 2.29
CA ASN A 142 13.93 -2.41 3.73
C ASN A 142 14.09 -3.90 4.02
N PHE A 143 13.29 -4.76 3.38
CA PHE A 143 13.41 -6.20 3.55
C PHE A 143 14.77 -6.71 3.09
N GLN A 144 15.30 -6.22 1.96
CA GLN A 144 16.64 -6.59 1.48
C GLN A 144 17.72 -6.17 2.48
N GLU A 145 17.64 -4.94 3.00
CA GLU A 145 18.58 -4.42 3.99
C GLU A 145 18.54 -5.23 5.30
N GLU A 146 17.34 -5.54 5.81
CA GLU A 146 17.18 -6.38 7.01
C GLU A 146 17.72 -7.80 6.79
N VAL A 147 17.45 -8.42 5.63
CA VAL A 147 17.97 -9.75 5.31
C VAL A 147 19.48 -9.74 5.24
N THR A 148 20.10 -8.76 4.59
CA THR A 148 21.55 -8.64 4.49
C THR A 148 22.21 -8.39 5.86
N HIS A 149 21.57 -7.57 6.69
CA HIS A 149 22.12 -7.23 8.02
C HIS A 149 22.03 -8.40 9.02
N ASN A 150 20.97 -9.21 8.92
CA ASN A 150 20.67 -10.31 9.84
C ASN A 150 20.89 -11.69 9.19
N MET A 151 21.81 -11.79 8.23
CA MET A 151 22.28 -13.07 7.71
C MET A 151 23.01 -13.86 8.80
N ILE A 152 22.80 -15.17 8.84
CA ILE A 152 23.50 -16.05 9.76
C ILE A 152 25.00 -16.09 9.41
N ALA A 153 25.33 -16.25 8.13
CA ALA A 153 26.71 -16.30 7.61
C ALA A 153 26.70 -15.88 6.13
N ASP A 154 27.85 -15.43 5.62
CA ASP A 154 28.02 -15.05 4.20
C ASP A 154 27.79 -16.23 3.25
N TYR A 155 28.14 -17.43 3.71
CA TYR A 155 27.92 -18.69 2.99
C TYR A 155 27.25 -19.71 3.92
N GLN A 156 26.11 -20.25 3.51
CA GLN A 156 25.45 -21.37 4.15
C GLN A 156 25.49 -22.55 3.17
N TYR A 157 26.44 -23.44 3.38
CA TYR A 157 26.59 -24.65 2.55
C TYR A 157 25.60 -25.71 3.00
N ILE A 158 24.86 -26.28 2.06
CA ILE A 158 24.02 -27.47 2.27
C ILE A 158 24.70 -28.64 1.57
N LEU A 159 24.98 -29.70 2.30
CA LEU A 159 25.70 -30.87 1.82
C LEU A 159 24.76 -32.02 1.55
N LYS A 160 25.13 -32.91 0.61
CA LYS A 160 24.42 -34.17 0.32
C LYS A 160 24.74 -35.26 1.36
N ALA A 161 25.92 -35.17 1.96
CA ALA A 161 26.40 -36.06 3.02
C ALA A 161 27.39 -35.31 3.90
N PRO A 162 27.61 -35.70 5.16
CA PRO A 162 28.64 -35.15 6.01
C PRO A 162 30.04 -35.32 5.37
N VAL A 163 30.75 -34.22 5.19
CA VAL A 163 32.14 -34.17 4.68
C VAL A 163 32.91 -33.17 5.51
N GLU A 164 34.03 -33.57 6.06
CA GLU A 164 34.89 -32.70 6.89
C GLU A 164 35.55 -31.60 6.03
N THR A 165 35.73 -30.43 6.61
CA THR A 165 36.49 -29.30 6.05
C THR A 165 37.69 -28.99 6.93
N ALA A 166 38.78 -28.57 6.32
CA ALA A 166 39.98 -28.11 7.04
C ALA A 166 39.80 -26.68 7.61
N GLN A 167 38.70 -26.01 7.31
CA GLN A 167 38.48 -24.62 7.72
C GLN A 167 37.94 -24.55 9.14
N GLU A 168 38.77 -24.12 10.09
CA GLU A 168 38.48 -24.05 11.52
C GLU A 168 37.29 -23.08 11.86
N THR A 169 37.01 -22.09 11.00
CA THR A 169 35.93 -21.11 11.21
C THR A 169 34.58 -21.60 10.70
N ALA A 170 34.54 -22.71 9.99
CA ALA A 170 33.29 -23.30 9.51
C ALA A 170 32.60 -24.06 10.63
N GLU A 171 31.34 -23.72 10.91
CA GLU A 171 30.54 -24.32 11.95
C GLU A 171 29.50 -25.27 11.36
N ILE A 172 29.46 -26.50 11.87
CA ILE A 172 28.48 -27.49 11.42
C ILE A 172 27.06 -27.13 11.86
N TYR A 173 26.10 -27.39 10.98
CA TYR A 173 24.68 -27.34 11.30
C TYR A 173 23.93 -28.44 10.57
N ALA A 174 22.70 -28.68 10.98
CA ALA A 174 21.77 -29.55 10.23
C ALA A 174 20.53 -28.75 9.84
N THR A 175 19.98 -29.02 8.65
CA THR A 175 18.76 -28.36 8.20
C THR A 175 17.83 -29.32 7.48
N ARG A 176 16.52 -29.06 7.62
CA ARG A 176 15.44 -29.77 6.97
C ARG A 176 14.26 -28.84 6.74
N SER A 177 13.54 -29.05 5.65
CA SER A 177 12.31 -28.32 5.35
C SER A 177 11.10 -29.08 5.86
N LEU A 178 10.26 -28.43 6.65
CA LEU A 178 8.95 -28.89 7.09
C LEU A 178 7.86 -27.92 6.60
N GLU A 179 6.60 -28.26 6.86
CA GLU A 179 5.46 -27.40 6.57
C GLU A 179 4.68 -27.08 7.85
N THR A 180 4.11 -25.87 7.92
CA THR A 180 3.16 -25.55 8.98
C THR A 180 1.90 -26.38 8.83
N VAL A 181 1.29 -26.76 9.93
CA VAL A 181 -0.03 -27.40 9.90
C VAL A 181 -1.09 -26.34 9.68
N GLY A 182 -1.96 -26.55 8.69
CA GLY A 182 -2.94 -25.59 8.20
C GLY A 182 -3.80 -24.96 9.29
N GLY A 183 -4.10 -23.68 9.10
CA GLY A 183 -4.90 -22.83 9.98
C GLY A 183 -5.51 -21.66 9.20
N LYS A 184 -5.47 -20.47 9.76
CA LYS A 184 -5.92 -19.21 9.11
C LYS A 184 -5.08 -18.86 7.87
N TYR A 185 -3.81 -19.26 7.87
CA TYR A 185 -2.84 -18.99 6.80
C TYR A 185 -2.65 -20.21 5.90
N ALA A 186 -2.16 -20.00 4.69
CA ALA A 186 -1.73 -21.09 3.82
C ALA A 186 -0.61 -21.89 4.50
N GLU A 187 -0.47 -23.16 4.12
CA GLU A 187 0.66 -23.97 4.58
C GLU A 187 1.97 -23.37 4.05
N ASP A 188 2.88 -23.05 4.96
CA ASP A 188 4.18 -22.44 4.68
C ASP A 188 5.30 -23.48 4.86
N THR A 189 6.28 -23.42 3.98
CA THR A 189 7.53 -24.16 4.17
C THR A 189 8.37 -23.47 5.24
N ILE A 190 8.81 -24.22 6.23
CA ILE A 190 9.66 -23.77 7.33
C ILE A 190 10.99 -24.51 7.26
N GLN A 191 12.08 -23.78 7.45
CA GLN A 191 13.41 -24.36 7.61
C GLN A 191 13.66 -24.65 9.09
N VAL A 192 13.99 -25.89 9.42
CA VAL A 192 14.42 -26.27 10.76
C VAL A 192 15.93 -26.36 10.78
N TYR A 193 16.56 -25.57 11.66
CA TYR A 193 17.99 -25.53 11.86
C TYR A 193 18.35 -26.18 13.19
N GLY A 194 19.19 -27.24 13.15
CA GLY A 194 19.90 -27.75 14.29
C GLY A 194 21.25 -27.08 14.40
N VAL A 195 21.46 -26.25 15.43
CA VAL A 195 22.68 -25.44 15.62
C VAL A 195 23.43 -25.84 16.86
N GLN A 196 24.75 -25.59 16.91
CA GLN A 196 25.57 -25.86 18.08
C GLN A 196 25.14 -24.97 19.26
N THR A 197 25.26 -25.49 20.50
CA THR A 197 24.80 -24.75 21.70
C THR A 197 25.58 -23.49 21.94
N ASP A 198 26.87 -23.47 21.57
CA ASP A 198 27.79 -22.35 21.67
C ASP A 198 28.14 -21.74 20.29
N SER A 199 27.20 -21.77 19.37
CA SER A 199 27.36 -21.25 18.01
C SER A 199 27.81 -19.81 17.98
N ALA A 200 28.85 -19.54 17.20
CA ALA A 200 29.31 -18.17 16.94
C ALA A 200 28.41 -17.44 15.93
N TYR A 201 27.68 -18.17 15.08
CA TYR A 201 26.81 -17.64 14.03
C TYR A 201 25.36 -17.45 14.49
N VAL A 202 24.88 -18.33 15.39
CA VAL A 202 23.52 -18.30 15.92
C VAL A 202 23.58 -18.29 17.46
N PRO A 203 23.83 -17.12 18.08
CA PRO A 203 24.06 -16.98 19.53
C PRO A 203 22.73 -17.07 20.30
N LEU A 204 22.17 -18.25 20.40
CA LEU A 204 20.93 -18.55 21.12
C LEU A 204 21.20 -19.26 22.45
N ASP A 205 20.42 -18.91 23.48
CA ASP A 205 20.53 -19.55 24.80
C ASP A 205 19.52 -20.72 24.92
N PHE A 206 20.01 -21.92 24.82
CA PHE A 206 19.23 -23.15 24.93
C PHE A 206 19.28 -23.76 26.35
N THR A 207 19.18 -22.96 27.41
CA THR A 207 19.13 -23.48 28.78
C THR A 207 17.82 -24.18 29.12
N GLU A 208 16.73 -23.80 28.45
CA GLU A 208 15.40 -24.47 28.54
C GLU A 208 15.21 -25.40 27.36
N GLU A 209 14.38 -26.44 27.52
CA GLU A 209 13.97 -27.31 26.41
C GLU A 209 12.96 -26.59 25.51
N GLY A 210 13.21 -26.57 24.22
CA GLY A 210 12.34 -25.92 23.23
C GLY A 210 13.09 -25.33 22.05
N VAL A 211 12.40 -24.50 21.30
CA VAL A 211 12.90 -23.95 20.04
C VAL A 211 12.75 -22.44 19.98
N TYR A 212 13.65 -21.79 19.26
CA TYR A 212 13.45 -20.41 18.82
C TYR A 212 12.87 -20.39 17.42
N VAL A 213 12.07 -19.37 17.13
CA VAL A 213 11.47 -19.20 15.80
C VAL A 213 11.93 -17.90 15.18
N SER A 214 11.98 -17.83 13.84
CA SER A 214 12.31 -16.55 13.17
C SER A 214 11.26 -15.48 13.51
N ASN A 215 11.67 -14.20 13.48
CA ASN A 215 10.78 -13.07 13.69
C ASN A 215 9.55 -13.10 12.75
N GLY A 216 9.73 -13.50 11.48
CA GLY A 216 8.63 -13.68 10.54
C GLY A 216 7.62 -14.73 10.96
N TYR A 217 8.07 -15.86 11.50
CA TYR A 217 7.18 -16.91 12.01
C TYR A 217 6.45 -16.45 13.27
N TRP A 218 7.17 -15.81 14.19
CA TRP A 218 6.61 -15.24 15.41
C TRP A 218 5.48 -14.25 15.13
N ASP A 219 5.73 -13.30 14.23
CA ASP A 219 4.78 -12.24 13.91
C ASP A 219 3.58 -12.75 13.11
N LYS A 220 3.80 -13.61 12.11
CA LYS A 220 2.74 -14.13 11.25
C LYS A 220 1.71 -14.93 12.03
N PHE A 221 2.17 -15.78 12.94
CA PHE A 221 1.31 -16.67 13.73
C PHE A 221 0.95 -16.11 15.11
N HIS A 222 1.43 -14.88 15.44
CA HIS A 222 1.20 -14.23 16.72
C HIS A 222 1.63 -15.09 17.92
N LEU A 223 2.80 -15.70 17.82
CA LEU A 223 3.33 -16.60 18.83
C LEU A 223 3.78 -15.83 20.07
N SER A 224 3.79 -16.54 21.20
CA SER A 224 4.29 -16.07 22.50
C SER A 224 5.20 -17.12 23.11
N LYS A 225 6.10 -16.70 24.02
CA LYS A 225 6.94 -17.67 24.77
C LYS A 225 6.04 -18.67 25.51
N GLY A 226 6.31 -19.96 25.32
CA GLY A 226 5.58 -21.07 25.89
C GLY A 226 4.46 -21.65 25.03
N ASP A 227 4.17 -21.03 23.87
CA ASP A 227 3.22 -21.61 22.91
C ASP A 227 3.79 -22.89 22.28
N THR A 228 2.89 -23.79 21.91
CA THR A 228 3.27 -25.02 21.19
C THR A 228 2.97 -24.84 19.71
N ILE A 229 3.97 -25.08 18.87
CA ILE A 229 3.86 -25.09 17.41
C ILE A 229 3.86 -26.53 16.92
N THR A 230 3.02 -26.82 15.91
CA THR A 230 2.96 -28.11 15.23
C THR A 230 3.41 -27.93 13.79
N VAL A 231 4.37 -28.73 13.35
CA VAL A 231 4.87 -28.78 11.98
C VAL A 231 4.80 -30.21 11.46
N LYS A 232 4.76 -30.37 10.15
CA LYS A 232 4.60 -31.69 9.50
C LYS A 232 5.62 -31.89 8.37
N GLU A 233 5.85 -33.12 8.03
CA GLU A 233 6.52 -33.51 6.79
C GLU A 233 5.66 -33.16 5.58
N LYS A 234 6.30 -32.74 4.50
CA LYS A 234 5.61 -32.35 3.27
C LYS A 234 4.85 -33.45 2.58
N TYR A 235 5.39 -34.69 2.64
CA TYR A 235 4.87 -35.82 1.91
C TYR A 235 4.41 -36.96 2.82
N GLU A 236 4.52 -36.78 4.14
CA GLU A 236 4.16 -37.76 5.16
C GLU A 236 3.24 -37.15 6.21
N ASP A 237 2.47 -37.94 6.92
CA ASP A 237 1.58 -37.46 7.98
C ASP A 237 2.31 -37.32 9.34
N THR A 238 3.66 -37.43 9.32
CA THR A 238 4.48 -37.29 10.52
C THR A 238 4.45 -35.83 10.99
N ARG A 239 4.13 -35.64 12.28
CA ARG A 239 4.01 -34.34 12.92
C ARG A 239 4.97 -34.20 14.06
N TYR A 240 5.48 -33.00 14.25
CA TYR A 240 6.38 -32.63 15.32
C TYR A 240 5.77 -31.49 16.11
N GLU A 241 5.88 -31.53 17.43
CA GLU A 241 5.41 -30.48 18.32
C GLU A 241 6.59 -29.91 19.10
N TYR A 242 6.72 -28.58 19.10
CA TYR A 242 7.81 -27.90 19.78
C TYR A 242 7.26 -26.75 20.63
N THR A 243 7.89 -26.53 21.80
CA THR A 243 7.59 -25.39 22.68
C THR A 243 8.46 -24.21 22.27
N VAL A 244 7.86 -23.06 22.07
CA VAL A 244 8.55 -21.84 21.65
C VAL A 244 9.18 -21.14 22.84
N LEU A 245 10.50 -20.94 22.80
CA LEU A 245 11.27 -20.22 23.81
C LEU A 245 11.32 -18.71 23.55
N GLY A 246 11.31 -18.31 22.28
CA GLY A 246 11.39 -16.92 21.87
C GLY A 246 11.54 -16.75 20.36
N SER A 247 11.78 -15.51 19.93
CA SER A 247 12.09 -15.19 18.54
C SER A 247 13.59 -14.92 18.35
N TYR A 248 14.09 -15.28 17.17
CA TYR A 248 15.41 -14.94 16.67
C TYR A 248 15.27 -14.03 15.45
N ASP A 249 16.09 -12.98 15.38
CA ASP A 249 16.00 -12.00 14.30
C ASP A 249 16.62 -12.55 13.02
N TYR A 250 15.81 -13.28 12.27
CA TYR A 250 16.14 -13.89 10.98
C TYR A 250 15.00 -13.64 9.99
N PRO A 251 15.06 -12.52 9.24
CA PRO A 251 13.99 -12.12 8.32
C PRO A 251 13.98 -12.91 7.01
N ALA A 252 15.07 -13.61 6.67
CA ALA A 252 15.26 -14.23 5.35
C ALA A 252 14.26 -15.36 5.07
N ALA A 253 13.84 -16.11 6.09
CA ALA A 253 12.92 -17.23 5.94
C ALA A 253 12.10 -17.47 7.22
N MET A 254 11.02 -18.21 7.06
CA MET A 254 10.32 -18.82 8.20
C MET A 254 11.18 -19.98 8.71
N ALA A 255 11.65 -19.88 9.95
CA ALA A 255 12.61 -20.84 10.48
C ALA A 255 12.34 -21.20 11.94
N ILE A 256 12.79 -22.40 12.30
CA ILE A 256 12.87 -22.95 13.66
C ILE A 256 14.34 -23.23 13.95
N PHE A 257 14.83 -22.81 15.11
CA PHE A 257 16.18 -23.06 15.57
C PHE A 257 16.13 -23.88 16.85
N MET A 258 16.85 -24.99 16.86
CA MET A 258 16.97 -25.90 18.01
C MET A 258 18.41 -26.37 18.19
N LYS A 259 18.70 -27.00 19.31
CA LYS A 259 20.03 -27.63 19.50
C LYS A 259 20.25 -28.70 18.44
N LEU A 260 21.49 -28.84 17.99
CA LEU A 260 21.86 -29.87 17.02
C LEU A 260 21.58 -31.30 17.55
N GLU A 261 21.74 -31.51 18.85
CA GLU A 261 21.40 -32.77 19.51
C GLU A 261 19.90 -33.07 19.45
N ASP A 262 19.07 -32.08 19.86
CA ASP A 262 17.60 -32.20 19.81
C ASP A 262 17.09 -32.40 18.37
N TYR A 263 17.76 -31.79 17.38
CA TYR A 263 17.46 -32.01 15.97
C TYR A 263 17.73 -33.43 15.55
N ARG A 264 18.89 -34.03 15.94
CA ARG A 264 19.24 -35.41 15.64
C ARG A 264 18.24 -36.36 16.23
N ASP A 265 17.89 -36.14 17.50
CA ASP A 265 16.91 -36.98 18.22
C ASP A 265 15.50 -36.85 17.60
N SER A 266 15.06 -35.67 17.23
CA SER A 266 13.74 -35.43 16.64
C SER A 266 13.55 -36.13 15.30
N PHE A 267 14.63 -36.29 14.52
CA PHE A 267 14.57 -36.85 13.16
C PHE A 267 15.28 -38.19 13.02
N ASP A 268 15.60 -38.86 14.13
CA ASP A 268 16.23 -40.16 14.19
C ASP A 268 17.56 -40.26 13.39
N TYR A 269 18.40 -39.21 13.52
CA TYR A 269 19.74 -39.18 12.95
C TYR A 269 20.79 -39.63 13.96
N GLY A 270 21.94 -40.14 13.47
CA GLY A 270 23.08 -40.47 14.30
C GLY A 270 23.76 -39.24 14.94
N GLU A 271 24.55 -39.49 16.01
CA GLU A 271 25.24 -38.43 16.79
C GLU A 271 26.19 -37.54 15.94
N ASP A 272 26.76 -38.11 14.87
CA ASP A 272 27.70 -37.38 13.98
C ASP A 272 27.00 -36.75 12.78
N TYR A 273 25.67 -36.75 12.72
CA TYR A 273 24.96 -36.23 11.56
C TYR A 273 24.98 -34.68 11.53
N TYR A 274 25.34 -34.15 10.41
CA TYR A 274 25.15 -32.77 9.98
C TYR A 274 25.03 -32.74 8.44
N ASN A 275 24.44 -31.73 7.89
CA ASN A 275 24.33 -31.55 6.44
C ASN A 275 24.60 -30.12 5.97
N GLY A 276 25.33 -29.32 6.73
CA GLY A 276 25.73 -27.99 6.29
C GLY A 276 26.83 -27.37 7.12
N TYR A 277 27.35 -26.26 6.57
CA TYR A 277 28.33 -25.40 7.22
C TYR A 277 27.91 -23.93 7.13
N PHE A 278 27.99 -23.20 8.25
CA PHE A 278 28.00 -21.76 8.28
C PHE A 278 29.44 -21.25 8.21
N THR A 279 29.72 -20.34 7.32
CA THR A 279 31.07 -19.75 7.20
C THR A 279 31.00 -18.38 6.53
N ASN A 280 31.94 -17.47 6.87
CA ASN A 280 32.09 -16.18 6.21
C ASN A 280 33.18 -16.20 5.13
N THR A 281 33.74 -17.36 4.85
CA THR A 281 34.75 -17.55 3.79
C THR A 281 34.35 -18.74 2.92
N GLU A 282 34.62 -18.63 1.64
CA GLU A 282 34.29 -19.69 0.67
C GLU A 282 35.09 -20.99 0.98
N LEU A 283 34.37 -22.12 1.03
CA LEU A 283 34.97 -23.44 1.20
C LEU A 283 35.50 -23.93 -0.15
N THR A 284 36.81 -24.10 -0.23
CA THR A 284 37.49 -24.55 -1.47
C THR A 284 38.00 -25.98 -1.39
N ASP A 285 37.91 -26.60 -0.21
CA ASP A 285 38.42 -27.94 0.09
C ASP A 285 37.34 -29.04 0.00
N ILE A 286 36.05 -28.66 -0.16
CA ILE A 286 34.95 -29.60 -0.40
C ILE A 286 34.66 -29.66 -1.89
N ASP A 287 34.65 -30.88 -2.44
CA ASP A 287 34.29 -31.10 -3.83
C ASP A 287 32.81 -30.71 -4.08
N GLU A 288 32.55 -29.97 -5.17
CA GLU A 288 31.21 -29.54 -5.57
C GLU A 288 30.21 -30.71 -5.70
N ALA A 289 30.69 -31.92 -5.98
CA ALA A 289 29.86 -33.11 -6.02
C ALA A 289 29.11 -33.40 -4.71
N TYR A 290 29.69 -33.01 -3.56
CA TYR A 290 29.08 -33.15 -2.23
C TYR A 290 28.21 -31.98 -1.81
N ILE A 291 28.32 -30.84 -2.48
CA ILE A 291 27.52 -29.66 -2.21
C ILE A 291 26.15 -29.82 -2.89
N TYR A 292 25.07 -29.75 -2.13
CA TYR A 292 23.71 -29.68 -2.66
C TYR A 292 23.35 -28.26 -3.12
N GLY A 293 23.78 -27.26 -2.37
CA GLY A 293 23.60 -25.84 -2.70
C GLY A 293 24.32 -24.96 -1.70
N THR A 294 24.58 -23.74 -2.11
CA THR A 294 25.13 -22.69 -1.25
C THR A 294 24.13 -21.55 -1.23
N VAL A 295 23.73 -21.12 -0.03
CA VAL A 295 22.85 -19.98 0.17
C VAL A 295 23.68 -18.76 0.51
N THR A 296 23.60 -17.73 -0.31
CA THR A 296 24.33 -16.47 -0.18
C THR A 296 23.36 -15.30 -0.03
N GLU A 297 23.87 -14.10 0.23
CA GLU A 297 23.07 -12.87 0.23
C GLU A 297 22.26 -12.74 -1.08
N GLU A 298 22.90 -13.10 -2.22
CA GLU A 298 22.24 -13.02 -3.53
C GLU A 298 21.00 -13.91 -3.60
N ASP A 299 21.06 -15.11 -3.03
CA ASP A 299 19.95 -16.05 -3.02
C ASP A 299 18.84 -15.60 -2.08
N LEU A 300 19.20 -15.13 -0.88
CA LEU A 300 18.24 -14.65 0.12
C LEU A 300 17.47 -13.42 -0.36
N THR A 301 18.11 -12.51 -1.07
CA THR A 301 17.49 -11.28 -1.59
C THR A 301 16.92 -11.41 -3.01
N LYS A 302 17.13 -12.55 -3.68
CA LYS A 302 16.77 -12.77 -5.09
C LYS A 302 15.28 -12.51 -5.36
N LEU A 303 14.40 -13.03 -4.51
CA LEU A 303 12.96 -12.88 -4.69
C LEU A 303 12.52 -11.40 -4.57
N SER A 304 13.01 -10.68 -3.58
CA SER A 304 12.66 -9.26 -3.37
C SER A 304 13.22 -8.39 -4.50
N ARG A 305 14.45 -8.62 -4.95
CA ARG A 305 15.03 -7.94 -6.13
C ARG A 305 14.25 -8.22 -7.42
N GLN A 306 13.82 -9.46 -7.61
CA GLN A 306 13.01 -9.84 -8.77
C GLN A 306 11.64 -9.14 -8.73
N LEU A 307 11.01 -9.03 -7.56
CA LEU A 307 9.75 -8.30 -7.38
C LEU A 307 9.94 -6.80 -7.63
N ASP A 308 11.02 -6.20 -7.14
CA ASP A 308 11.31 -4.78 -7.38
C ASP A 308 11.50 -4.48 -8.87
N VAL A 309 12.33 -5.23 -9.57
CA VAL A 309 12.54 -5.08 -11.02
C VAL A 309 11.25 -5.28 -11.81
N SER A 310 10.45 -6.30 -11.48
CA SER A 310 9.24 -6.61 -12.22
C SER A 310 8.11 -5.60 -11.94
N MET A 311 7.96 -5.13 -10.70
CA MET A 311 6.87 -4.24 -10.30
C MET A 311 7.22 -2.75 -10.41
N GLY A 312 8.51 -2.37 -10.48
CA GLY A 312 8.93 -0.97 -10.43
C GLY A 312 8.26 -0.07 -11.48
N SER A 313 8.21 -0.50 -12.74
CA SER A 313 7.55 0.26 -13.81
C SER A 313 6.05 0.45 -13.56
N MET A 314 5.38 -0.55 -13.01
CA MET A 314 3.97 -0.47 -12.63
C MET A 314 3.75 0.51 -11.48
N MET A 315 4.64 0.53 -10.49
CA MET A 315 4.55 1.45 -9.36
C MET A 315 4.65 2.91 -9.80
N TYR A 316 5.56 3.25 -10.71
CA TYR A 316 5.62 4.60 -11.30
C TYR A 316 4.33 5.00 -12.03
N LEU A 317 3.69 4.06 -12.74
CA LEU A 317 2.40 4.30 -13.39
C LEU A 317 1.30 4.56 -12.35
N VAL A 318 1.24 3.78 -11.29
CA VAL A 318 0.28 3.98 -10.18
C VAL A 318 0.48 5.33 -9.50
N GLN A 319 1.73 5.74 -9.25
CA GLN A 319 2.07 7.05 -8.70
C GLN A 319 1.59 8.19 -9.63
N GLY A 320 1.89 8.09 -10.92
CA GLY A 320 1.44 9.06 -11.92
C GLY A 320 -0.08 9.18 -11.98
N PHE A 321 -0.79 8.06 -11.95
CA PHE A 321 -2.25 8.04 -11.89
C PHE A 321 -2.81 8.67 -10.61
N ALA A 322 -2.20 8.41 -9.46
CA ALA A 322 -2.56 9.04 -8.19
C ALA A 322 -2.44 10.56 -8.24
N VAL A 323 -1.35 11.09 -8.82
CA VAL A 323 -1.16 12.55 -9.00
C VAL A 323 -2.25 13.15 -9.90
N VAL A 324 -2.60 12.47 -11.00
CA VAL A 324 -3.70 12.91 -11.87
C VAL A 324 -5.03 12.94 -11.11
N LEU A 325 -5.31 11.94 -10.30
CA LEU A 325 -6.50 11.92 -9.43
C LEU A 325 -6.48 13.07 -8.43
N PHE A 326 -5.36 13.37 -7.79
CA PHE A 326 -5.22 14.53 -6.92
C PHE A 326 -5.61 15.83 -7.62
N LEU A 327 -5.02 16.08 -8.78
CA LEU A 327 -5.29 17.28 -9.57
C LEU A 327 -6.77 17.38 -9.94
N ALA A 328 -7.37 16.31 -10.44
CA ALA A 328 -8.77 16.27 -10.85
C ALA A 328 -9.72 16.50 -9.67
N LEU A 329 -9.53 15.81 -8.55
CA LEU A 329 -10.38 15.92 -7.37
C LEU A 329 -10.28 17.30 -6.73
N MET A 330 -9.08 17.83 -6.56
CA MET A 330 -8.85 19.14 -5.99
C MET A 330 -9.44 20.23 -6.88
N TYR A 331 -9.26 20.14 -8.20
CA TYR A 331 -9.85 21.10 -9.15
C TYR A 331 -11.37 21.08 -9.10
N LEU A 332 -12.00 19.91 -9.21
CA LEU A 332 -13.46 19.78 -9.23
C LEU A 332 -14.11 20.32 -7.95
N LEU A 333 -13.58 19.95 -6.79
CA LEU A 333 -14.15 20.37 -5.51
C LEU A 333 -13.93 21.83 -5.21
N SER A 334 -12.74 22.34 -5.49
CA SER A 334 -12.46 23.76 -5.34
C SER A 334 -13.27 24.62 -6.30
N LYS A 335 -13.50 24.13 -7.52
CA LYS A 335 -14.43 24.75 -8.48
C LYS A 335 -15.85 24.85 -7.91
N ILE A 336 -16.36 23.77 -7.32
CA ILE A 336 -17.69 23.74 -6.69
C ILE A 336 -17.77 24.73 -5.52
N VAL A 337 -16.72 24.85 -4.69
CA VAL A 337 -16.67 25.80 -3.59
C VAL A 337 -16.76 27.25 -4.10
N ILE A 338 -16.02 27.61 -5.18
CA ILE A 338 -16.06 28.95 -5.77
C ILE A 338 -17.43 29.22 -6.40
N GLU A 339 -17.98 28.30 -7.18
CA GLU A 339 -19.29 28.46 -7.81
C GLU A 339 -20.41 28.65 -6.78
N LYS A 340 -20.36 27.89 -5.68
CA LYS A 340 -21.33 28.01 -4.57
C LYS A 340 -21.23 29.34 -3.82
N ASN A 341 -20.06 29.96 -3.81
CA ASN A 341 -19.81 31.23 -3.16
C ASN A 341 -19.74 32.40 -4.16
N SER A 342 -20.12 32.22 -5.44
CA SER A 342 -20.02 33.24 -6.50
C SER A 342 -20.74 34.54 -6.15
N THR A 343 -21.96 34.46 -5.58
CA THR A 343 -22.72 35.62 -5.09
C THR A 343 -21.97 36.40 -3.98
N SER A 344 -21.38 35.65 -3.02
CA SER A 344 -20.60 36.29 -1.95
C SER A 344 -19.31 36.92 -2.49
N ILE A 345 -18.66 36.31 -3.47
CA ILE A 345 -17.48 36.85 -4.16
C ILE A 345 -17.87 38.14 -4.92
N SER A 346 -18.98 38.12 -5.66
CA SER A 346 -19.49 39.27 -6.40
C SER A 346 -19.84 40.41 -5.44
N MET A 347 -20.52 40.17 -4.33
CA MET A 347 -20.82 41.15 -3.31
C MET A 347 -19.55 41.77 -2.71
N THR A 348 -18.53 40.95 -2.42
CA THR A 348 -17.26 41.43 -1.89
C THR A 348 -16.53 42.37 -2.91
N LYS A 349 -16.66 42.07 -4.24
CA LYS A 349 -16.15 42.96 -5.31
C LYS A 349 -16.89 44.28 -5.33
N ILE A 350 -18.21 44.30 -5.18
CA ILE A 350 -19.03 45.51 -5.14
C ILE A 350 -18.64 46.40 -3.93
N LEU A 351 -18.26 45.79 -2.81
CA LEU A 351 -17.79 46.48 -1.61
C LEU A 351 -16.36 47.05 -1.75
N GLY A 352 -15.73 46.93 -2.93
CA GLY A 352 -14.44 47.52 -3.24
C GLY A 352 -13.20 46.69 -2.91
N TYR A 353 -13.37 45.42 -2.51
CA TYR A 353 -12.22 44.55 -2.30
C TYR A 353 -11.54 44.19 -3.62
N THR A 354 -10.22 44.15 -3.61
CA THR A 354 -9.40 43.80 -4.77
C THR A 354 -9.48 42.28 -5.06
N ASN A 355 -9.22 41.88 -6.29
CA ASN A 355 -9.17 40.47 -6.66
C ASN A 355 -8.13 39.68 -5.85
N GLY A 356 -7.02 40.33 -5.43
CA GLY A 356 -6.00 39.70 -4.57
C GLY A 356 -6.50 39.42 -3.17
N GLU A 357 -7.21 40.37 -2.55
CA GLU A 357 -7.79 40.19 -1.21
C GLU A 357 -8.87 39.09 -1.19
N ILE A 358 -9.74 39.10 -2.20
CA ILE A 358 -10.76 38.06 -2.37
C ILE A 358 -10.12 36.69 -2.61
N GLY A 359 -9.11 36.62 -3.49
CA GLY A 359 -8.33 35.42 -3.73
C GLY A 359 -7.71 34.87 -2.43
N ARG A 360 -7.09 35.75 -1.64
CA ARG A 360 -6.48 35.38 -0.35
C ARG A 360 -7.52 34.87 0.67
N LEU A 361 -8.74 35.40 0.65
CA LEU A 361 -9.80 34.90 1.53
C LEU A 361 -10.24 33.46 1.19
N TYR A 362 -10.53 33.19 -0.07
CA TYR A 362 -11.08 31.91 -0.51
C TYR A 362 -10.00 30.85 -0.70
N ILE A 363 -8.87 31.19 -1.34
CA ILE A 363 -7.80 30.23 -1.60
C ILE A 363 -7.15 29.76 -0.30
N VAL A 364 -6.83 30.69 0.63
CA VAL A 364 -6.24 30.30 1.92
C VAL A 364 -7.20 29.43 2.73
N SER A 365 -8.51 29.73 2.70
CA SER A 365 -9.50 28.86 3.37
C SER A 365 -9.54 27.45 2.80
N THR A 366 -9.47 27.33 1.47
CA THR A 366 -9.43 26.04 0.78
C THR A 366 -8.10 25.34 1.00
N SER A 367 -6.97 26.08 1.02
CA SER A 367 -5.64 25.53 1.33
C SER A 367 -5.60 24.88 2.71
N ILE A 368 -6.15 25.55 3.73
CA ILE A 368 -6.21 25.01 5.10
C ILE A 368 -7.06 23.74 5.13
N ALA A 369 -8.20 23.73 4.44
CA ALA A 369 -9.05 22.54 4.39
C ALA A 369 -8.37 21.38 3.65
N VAL A 370 -7.70 21.65 2.53
CA VAL A 370 -6.94 20.64 1.77
C VAL A 370 -5.79 20.09 2.60
N ALA A 371 -4.99 20.95 3.24
CA ALA A 371 -3.90 20.53 4.11
C ALA A 371 -4.41 19.65 5.27
N GLY A 372 -5.54 20.03 5.89
CA GLY A 372 -6.19 19.22 6.90
C GLY A 372 -6.67 17.86 6.36
N CYS A 373 -7.23 17.82 5.15
CA CYS A 373 -7.63 16.57 4.51
C CYS A 373 -6.42 15.67 4.21
N ILE A 374 -5.31 16.23 3.71
CA ILE A 374 -4.07 15.47 3.47
C ILE A 374 -3.52 14.94 4.79
N ALA A 375 -3.43 15.77 5.83
CA ALA A 375 -2.92 15.38 7.14
C ALA A 375 -3.73 14.23 7.81
N ILE A 376 -5.04 14.17 7.54
CA ILE A 376 -5.91 13.09 8.03
C ILE A 376 -5.81 11.86 7.13
N SER A 377 -5.76 12.04 5.81
CA SER A 377 -5.81 10.93 4.85
C SER A 377 -4.53 10.10 4.83
N ILE A 378 -3.36 10.68 5.13
CA ILE A 378 -2.08 9.95 5.17
C ILE A 378 -2.09 8.86 6.27
N PRO A 379 -2.29 9.17 7.56
CA PRO A 379 -2.28 8.14 8.61
C PRO A 379 -3.42 7.12 8.45
N VAL A 380 -4.60 7.57 8.00
CA VAL A 380 -5.70 6.65 7.72
C VAL A 380 -5.35 5.73 6.55
N GLY A 381 -4.73 6.26 5.50
CA GLY A 381 -4.26 5.49 4.34
C GLY A 381 -3.21 4.46 4.74
N TYR A 382 -2.24 4.84 5.57
CA TYR A 382 -1.22 3.93 6.11
C TYR A 382 -1.84 2.76 6.89
N TYR A 383 -2.77 3.07 7.78
CA TYR A 383 -3.48 2.04 8.54
C TYR A 383 -4.28 1.09 7.63
N VAL A 384 -5.05 1.64 6.68
CA VAL A 384 -5.88 0.84 5.76
C VAL A 384 -4.99 -0.03 4.87
N LEU A 385 -3.90 0.52 4.31
CA LEU A 385 -2.98 -0.24 3.48
C LEU A 385 -2.25 -1.33 4.29
N GLY A 386 -1.87 -1.05 5.53
CA GLY A 386 -1.28 -2.03 6.43
C GLY A 386 -2.22 -3.19 6.74
N VAL A 387 -3.51 -2.92 6.93
CA VAL A 387 -4.52 -3.99 7.09
C VAL A 387 -4.66 -4.80 5.81
N ILE A 388 -4.74 -4.15 4.64
CA ILE A 388 -4.83 -4.83 3.34
C ILE A 388 -3.59 -5.71 3.12
N PHE A 389 -2.40 -5.18 3.38
CA PHE A 389 -1.14 -5.91 3.23
C PHE A 389 -1.12 -7.17 4.10
N ARG A 390 -1.45 -7.02 5.37
CA ARG A 390 -1.44 -8.10 6.37
C ARG A 390 -2.50 -9.17 6.10
N GLU A 391 -3.74 -8.74 5.87
CA GLU A 391 -4.88 -9.67 5.79
C GLU A 391 -5.12 -10.24 4.38
N MET A 392 -4.65 -9.58 3.32
CA MET A 392 -4.90 -10.04 1.95
C MET A 392 -3.65 -10.57 1.25
N ILE A 393 -2.50 -9.93 1.44
CA ILE A 393 -1.26 -10.30 0.76
C ILE A 393 -0.55 -11.39 1.55
N LEU A 394 -0.23 -11.15 2.82
CA LEU A 394 0.56 -12.07 3.64
C LEU A 394 -0.16 -13.38 3.98
N GLN A 395 -1.50 -13.40 4.00
CA GLN A 395 -2.24 -14.66 4.17
C GLN A 395 -2.09 -15.62 2.98
N LYS A 396 -1.79 -15.09 1.80
CA LYS A 396 -1.70 -15.87 0.55
C LYS A 396 -0.27 -16.09 0.07
N MET A 397 0.68 -15.37 0.65
CA MET A 397 2.10 -15.50 0.34
C MET A 397 2.79 -16.41 1.35
N SER A 398 3.70 -17.25 0.86
CA SER A 398 4.67 -17.95 1.69
C SER A 398 5.68 -16.94 2.26
N GLY A 399 6.09 -17.14 3.53
CA GLY A 399 7.00 -16.22 4.20
C GLY A 399 6.31 -15.03 4.86
N TRP A 400 7.10 -14.08 5.29
CA TRP A 400 6.67 -12.86 5.97
C TRP A 400 7.54 -11.68 5.56
N ILE A 401 6.92 -10.56 5.24
CA ILE A 401 7.59 -9.28 4.98
C ILE A 401 6.97 -8.25 5.92
N VAL A 402 7.80 -7.57 6.71
CA VAL A 402 7.32 -6.55 7.63
C VAL A 402 6.85 -5.33 6.84
N TYR A 403 5.58 -4.92 7.06
CA TYR A 403 5.05 -3.69 6.46
C TYR A 403 5.58 -2.47 7.23
N GLN A 404 6.76 -2.04 6.88
CA GLN A 404 7.41 -0.88 7.46
C GLN A 404 7.71 0.14 6.36
N VAL A 405 7.08 1.32 6.46
CA VAL A 405 7.20 2.39 5.48
C VAL A 405 8.07 3.50 6.07
N PRO A 406 9.18 3.87 5.42
CA PRO A 406 10.03 4.95 5.89
C PRO A 406 9.27 6.28 6.05
N PRO A 407 9.52 7.05 7.13
CA PRO A 407 8.83 8.32 7.37
C PRO A 407 8.98 9.36 6.23
N VAL A 408 10.04 9.28 5.45
CA VAL A 408 10.27 10.17 4.30
C VAL A 408 9.15 10.08 3.27
N ILE A 409 8.56 8.92 3.05
CA ILE A 409 7.46 8.70 2.11
C ILE A 409 6.23 9.55 2.48
N PHE A 410 5.92 9.67 3.78
CA PHE A 410 4.79 10.50 4.22
C PHE A 410 5.04 11.99 3.94
N VAL A 411 6.29 12.43 4.02
CA VAL A 411 6.68 13.80 3.64
C VAL A 411 6.56 13.99 2.13
N GLU A 412 7.02 13.04 1.33
CA GLU A 412 6.87 13.06 -0.13
C GLU A 412 5.40 13.12 -0.55
N MET A 413 4.53 12.32 0.07
CA MET A 413 3.09 12.35 -0.17
C MET A 413 2.47 13.71 0.18
N ALA A 414 2.83 14.27 1.32
CA ALA A 414 2.34 15.58 1.74
C ALA A 414 2.80 16.68 0.77
N VAL A 415 4.06 16.65 0.35
CA VAL A 415 4.63 17.58 -0.63
C VAL A 415 3.96 17.42 -1.99
N ALA A 416 3.83 16.20 -2.51
CA ALA A 416 3.15 15.93 -3.78
C ALA A 416 1.70 16.42 -3.77
N GLY A 417 0.95 16.16 -2.69
CA GLY A 417 -0.41 16.65 -2.51
C GLY A 417 -0.49 18.16 -2.46
N MET A 418 0.40 18.84 -1.71
CA MET A 418 0.42 20.29 -1.63
C MET A 418 0.88 20.98 -2.93
N LEU A 419 1.84 20.39 -3.65
CA LEU A 419 2.26 20.87 -4.97
C LEU A 419 1.11 20.75 -5.98
N SER A 420 0.42 19.60 -6.00
CA SER A 420 -0.77 19.38 -6.83
C SER A 420 -1.84 20.43 -6.53
N TYR A 421 -2.08 20.72 -5.25
CA TYR A 421 -3.00 21.80 -4.87
C TYR A 421 -2.50 23.18 -5.31
N GLY A 422 -1.20 23.46 -5.24
CA GLY A 422 -0.61 24.71 -5.71
C GLY A 422 -0.94 24.98 -7.18
N VAL A 423 -0.81 23.98 -8.05
CA VAL A 423 -1.20 24.08 -9.46
C VAL A 423 -2.69 24.41 -9.60
N VAL A 424 -3.54 23.71 -8.84
CA VAL A 424 -4.99 23.97 -8.84
C VAL A 424 -5.31 25.36 -8.31
N ALA A 425 -4.64 25.83 -7.26
CA ALA A 425 -4.86 27.15 -6.66
C ALA A 425 -4.64 28.30 -7.68
N VAL A 426 -3.64 28.15 -8.56
CA VAL A 426 -3.40 29.11 -9.64
C VAL A 426 -4.59 29.15 -10.63
N LEU A 427 -5.14 28.00 -11.00
CA LEU A 427 -6.31 27.91 -11.87
C LEU A 427 -7.55 28.51 -11.20
N LEU A 428 -7.73 28.28 -9.92
CA LEU A 428 -8.84 28.82 -9.14
C LEU A 428 -8.75 30.35 -8.98
N TYR A 429 -7.55 30.88 -8.79
CA TYR A 429 -7.34 32.30 -8.73
C TYR A 429 -7.83 33.00 -10.03
N ARG A 430 -7.47 32.47 -11.18
CA ARG A 430 -7.96 32.94 -12.49
C ARG A 430 -9.50 32.86 -12.60
N LYS A 431 -10.11 31.82 -11.99
CA LYS A 431 -11.57 31.66 -11.99
C LYS A 431 -12.26 32.68 -11.09
N ILE A 432 -11.71 33.01 -9.91
CA ILE A 432 -12.23 34.06 -9.00
C ILE A 432 -12.22 35.40 -9.72
N GLN A 433 -11.16 35.70 -10.44
CA GLN A 433 -11.07 36.98 -11.22
C GLN A 433 -12.20 37.10 -12.25
N LYS A 434 -12.61 35.99 -12.88
CA LYS A 434 -13.66 35.96 -13.91
C LYS A 434 -15.10 36.05 -13.37
N VAL A 435 -15.31 35.98 -12.03
CA VAL A 435 -16.66 36.11 -11.46
C VAL A 435 -17.17 37.57 -11.68
N PRO A 436 -18.29 37.77 -12.40
CA PRO A 436 -18.80 39.10 -12.71
C PRO A 436 -19.46 39.74 -11.47
N MET A 437 -19.39 41.07 -11.38
CA MET A 437 -20.05 41.85 -10.31
C MET A 437 -21.58 41.77 -10.39
N SER A 438 -22.13 41.53 -11.59
CA SER A 438 -23.57 41.43 -11.83
C SER A 438 -24.19 40.14 -11.23
N GLU A 439 -23.39 39.15 -10.81
CA GLU A 439 -23.92 37.92 -10.22
C GLU A 439 -24.63 38.16 -8.88
N ALA A 440 -24.23 39.19 -8.13
CA ALA A 440 -24.90 39.57 -6.90
C ALA A 440 -26.30 40.19 -7.14
N LEU A 441 -26.47 40.83 -8.30
CA LEU A 441 -27.72 41.51 -8.67
C LEU A 441 -28.79 40.56 -9.19
N LYS A 442 -28.39 39.43 -9.79
CA LYS A 442 -29.32 38.43 -10.34
C LYS A 442 -30.23 37.74 -9.32
N ASN A 443 -29.94 37.86 -8.02
CA ASN A 443 -30.75 37.26 -6.95
C ASN A 443 -31.63 38.27 -6.21
N VAL A 444 -31.72 39.53 -6.69
CA VAL A 444 -32.53 40.62 -6.08
C VAL A 444 -33.83 40.81 -6.83
N GLU A 445 -33.96 40.25 -8.02
CA GLU A 445 -35.22 40.12 -8.77
C GLU A 445 -35.79 38.69 -8.53
#